data_7ac4e043e2b71bf1b15fea001383c92f
#
_entry.id   7ac4e043e2b71bf1b15fea001383c92f
#
_cell.length_a   1.000
_cell.length_b   1.000
_cell.length_c   1.000
_cell.angle_alpha   90.00
_cell.angle_beta   90.00
_cell.angle_gamma   90.00
#
_symmetry.space_group_name_H-M   'P 1'
#
loop_
_entity.id
_entity.type
_entity.pdbx_description
1 polymer ?
#
loop_
_entity_poly.entity_id
_entity_poly.type
_entity_poly.pdbx_seq_one_letter_code
_entity_poly.pdbx_strand_id
1 'polypeptide(L)'
;SAGFGFPDVLDKLGIERRVYTSGKSKSMLDPFRPENPEDVAYLKSLQSDIHEQFIDYVRRRRGTRLNGDEGDLFSGRFWTGRQAEKLGLIDQIGLLHDVLEARFGKEVKLITVAQKRGLLPFGTGMAESATDRVIDRLEARSLWQRCGL
;
A
#
# COMPACT_ATOMS: atom_id res chain seq x y z
N SER A 1 6.31 -0.36 9.58
CA SER A 1 6.40 1.04 9.13
C SER A 1 7.79 1.59 9.42
N ALA A 2 8.22 2.56 8.63
CA ALA A 2 9.47 3.27 8.82
C ALA A 2 9.20 4.78 8.73
N GLY A 3 9.95 5.57 9.50
CA GLY A 3 9.84 7.02 9.51
C GLY A 3 11.16 7.66 9.93
N PHE A 4 11.25 8.97 9.81
CA PHE A 4 12.38 9.75 10.28
C PHE A 4 11.93 10.62 11.45
N GLY A 5 12.77 10.71 12.49
CA GLY A 5 12.59 11.61 13.62
C GLY A 5 13.61 12.75 13.55
N PHE A 6 13.15 13.97 13.84
CA PHE A 6 13.96 15.18 13.83
C PHE A 6 13.72 16.01 15.10
N PRO A 7 13.87 15.44 16.33
CA PRO A 7 13.47 16.12 17.56
C PRO A 7 14.20 17.45 17.80
N ASP A 8 15.48 17.54 17.41
CA ASP A 8 16.33 18.69 17.72
C ASP A 8 16.46 19.70 16.56
N VAL A 9 15.84 19.43 15.42
CA VAL A 9 16.01 20.29 14.22
C VAL A 9 15.38 21.65 14.40
N LEU A 10 14.19 21.71 14.99
CA LEU A 10 13.47 22.96 15.19
C LEU A 10 14.20 23.88 16.16
N ASP A 11 14.72 23.30 17.26
CA ASP A 11 15.49 24.04 18.25
C ASP A 11 16.76 24.63 17.66
N LYS A 12 17.50 23.84 16.86
CA LYS A 12 18.72 24.31 16.16
C LYS A 12 18.46 25.42 15.15
N LEU A 13 17.26 25.46 14.59
CA LEU A 13 16.84 26.50 13.62
C LEU A 13 16.15 27.69 14.30
N GLY A 14 15.94 27.66 15.62
CA GLY A 14 15.23 28.71 16.36
C GLY A 14 13.75 28.80 16.00
N ILE A 15 13.15 27.69 15.57
CA ILE A 15 11.74 27.62 15.17
C ILE A 15 10.90 27.07 16.32
N GLU A 16 9.96 27.85 16.84
CA GLU A 16 8.98 27.42 17.80
C GLU A 16 7.81 26.70 17.14
N ARG A 17 7.57 25.44 17.50
CA ARG A 17 6.42 24.69 17.02
C ARG A 17 5.30 24.69 18.07
N ARG A 18 4.14 25.16 17.70
CA ARG A 18 2.94 25.19 18.54
C ARG A 18 1.93 24.15 18.08
N VAL A 19 1.64 23.15 18.94
CA VAL A 19 0.71 22.07 18.64
C VAL A 19 -0.48 22.14 19.61
N TYR A 20 -1.67 22.33 19.06
CA TYR A 20 -2.91 22.36 19.83
C TYR A 20 -3.76 21.15 19.42
N THR A 21 -3.94 20.18 20.32
CA THR A 21 -4.73 18.97 20.04
C THR A 21 -5.79 18.76 21.11
N SER A 22 -6.97 18.32 20.70
CA SER A 22 -8.06 17.94 21.58
C SER A 22 -8.06 16.43 21.86
N GLY A 23 -6.97 15.91 22.44
CA GLY A 23 -6.85 14.49 22.77
C GLY A 23 -5.40 14.10 22.93
N LYS A 24 -5.10 13.28 23.94
CA LYS A 24 -3.73 12.91 24.32
C LYS A 24 -2.95 12.21 23.21
N SER A 25 -3.63 11.41 22.37
CA SER A 25 -3.00 10.58 21.34
C SER A 25 -3.07 11.15 19.93
N LYS A 26 -3.56 12.38 19.74
CA LYS A 26 -3.70 12.98 18.39
C LYS A 26 -2.38 13.35 17.71
N SER A 27 -1.30 13.53 18.48
CA SER A 27 0.05 13.81 17.99
C SER A 27 1.00 12.64 18.22
N MET A 28 0.47 11.43 18.23
CA MET A 28 1.26 10.21 18.34
C MET A 28 2.26 10.12 17.19
N LEU A 29 3.50 9.70 17.46
CA LEU A 29 4.58 9.54 16.49
C LEU A 29 4.96 10.83 15.74
N ASP A 30 4.82 11.96 16.41
CA ASP A 30 5.26 13.24 15.88
C ASP A 30 6.78 13.23 15.58
N PRO A 31 7.21 13.44 14.31
CA PRO A 31 8.63 13.34 13.94
C PRO A 31 9.52 14.41 14.58
N PHE A 32 8.94 15.46 15.16
CA PHE A 32 9.67 16.54 15.82
C PHE A 32 9.68 16.43 17.35
N ARG A 33 9.29 15.28 17.88
CA ARG A 33 9.36 14.96 19.31
C ARG A 33 10.16 13.68 19.52
N PRO A 34 10.78 13.50 20.69
CA PRO A 34 11.30 12.20 21.09
C PRO A 34 10.21 11.14 21.04
N GLU A 35 10.55 9.93 20.63
CA GLU A 35 9.60 8.82 20.60
C GLU A 35 9.07 8.53 22.03
N ASN A 36 7.76 8.38 22.14
CA ASN A 36 7.12 7.89 23.34
C ASN A 36 7.01 6.35 23.28
N PRO A 37 7.62 5.61 24.20
CA PRO A 37 7.54 4.15 24.22
C PRO A 37 6.11 3.59 24.27
N GLU A 38 5.18 4.28 24.92
CA GLU A 38 3.77 3.89 24.98
C GLU A 38 3.10 3.98 23.59
N ASP A 39 3.36 5.06 22.86
CA ASP A 39 2.85 5.25 21.49
C ASP A 39 3.40 4.18 20.53
N VAL A 40 4.69 3.86 20.68
CA VAL A 40 5.33 2.79 19.91
C VAL A 40 4.73 1.42 20.23
N ALA A 41 4.50 1.12 21.50
CA ALA A 41 3.88 -0.12 21.93
C ALA A 41 2.45 -0.25 21.39
N TYR A 42 1.69 0.83 21.45
CA TYR A 42 0.34 0.88 20.88
C TYR A 42 0.33 0.68 19.36
N LEU A 43 1.22 1.35 18.64
CA LEU A 43 1.35 1.14 17.19
C LEU A 43 1.69 -0.32 16.86
N LYS A 44 2.62 -0.92 17.57
CA LYS A 44 2.98 -2.33 17.39
C LYS A 44 1.80 -3.26 17.65
N SER A 45 0.97 -2.99 18.66
CA SER A 45 -0.22 -3.79 18.93
C SER A 45 -1.23 -3.71 17.79
N LEU A 46 -1.46 -2.52 17.22
CA LEU A 46 -2.32 -2.35 16.05
C LEU A 46 -1.77 -3.07 14.82
N GLN A 47 -0.46 -3.01 14.59
CA GLN A 47 0.17 -3.72 13.48
C GLN A 47 0.03 -5.24 13.63
N SER A 48 0.19 -5.77 14.85
CA SER A 48 0.00 -7.19 15.13
C SER A 48 -1.44 -7.63 14.86
N ASP A 49 -2.42 -6.87 15.34
CA ASP A 49 -3.84 -7.18 15.13
C ASP A 49 -4.21 -7.18 13.63
N ILE A 50 -3.77 -6.19 12.88
CA ILE A 50 -3.97 -6.13 11.43
C ILE A 50 -3.30 -7.30 10.73
N HIS A 51 -2.09 -7.67 11.16
CA HIS A 51 -1.35 -8.78 10.59
C HIS A 51 -2.04 -10.12 10.85
N GLU A 52 -2.53 -10.34 12.07
CA GLU A 52 -3.31 -11.53 12.43
C GLU A 52 -4.60 -11.64 11.60
N GLN A 53 -5.34 -10.54 11.45
CA GLN A 53 -6.52 -10.50 10.60
C GLN A 53 -6.21 -10.85 9.13
N PHE A 54 -5.07 -10.37 8.62
CA PHE A 54 -4.60 -10.72 7.28
C PHE A 54 -4.28 -12.21 7.16
N ILE A 55 -3.55 -12.77 8.12
CA ILE A 55 -3.22 -14.21 8.17
C ILE A 55 -4.51 -15.03 8.16
N ASP A 56 -5.45 -14.72 9.01
CA ASP A 56 -6.73 -15.43 9.11
C ASP A 56 -7.55 -15.32 7.82
N TYR A 57 -7.53 -14.16 7.17
CA TYR A 57 -8.19 -14.00 5.88
C TYR A 57 -7.56 -14.91 4.82
N VAL A 58 -6.23 -14.96 4.73
CA VAL A 58 -5.53 -15.81 3.78
C VAL A 58 -5.79 -17.29 4.08
N ARG A 59 -5.72 -17.71 5.34
CA ARG A 59 -6.05 -19.08 5.78
C ARG A 59 -7.46 -19.49 5.35
N ARG A 60 -8.46 -18.65 5.61
CA ARG A 60 -9.84 -18.94 5.20
C ARG A 60 -10.01 -19.05 3.68
N ARG A 61 -9.28 -18.24 2.91
CA ARG A 61 -9.39 -18.23 1.44
C ARG A 61 -8.60 -19.34 0.77
N ARG A 62 -7.45 -19.67 1.31
CA ARG A 62 -6.54 -20.67 0.71
C ARG A 62 -6.70 -22.06 1.31
N GLY A 63 -7.02 -22.15 2.59
CA GLY A 63 -7.27 -23.42 3.29
C GLY A 63 -6.14 -24.43 3.10
N THR A 64 -6.49 -25.65 2.73
CA THR A 64 -5.55 -26.76 2.49
C THR A 64 -4.64 -26.57 1.28
N ARG A 65 -4.83 -25.51 0.48
CA ARG A 65 -3.93 -25.17 -0.65
C ARG A 65 -2.61 -24.56 -0.20
N LEU A 66 -2.57 -23.96 1.01
CA LEU A 66 -1.33 -23.44 1.55
C LEU A 66 -0.34 -24.58 1.81
N ASN A 67 0.87 -24.41 1.32
CA ASN A 67 1.95 -25.38 1.45
C ASN A 67 3.23 -24.63 1.84
N GLY A 68 3.66 -24.79 3.07
CA GLY A 68 4.85 -24.14 3.61
C GLY A 68 4.70 -23.84 5.10
N ASP A 69 5.82 -23.46 5.71
CA ASP A 69 5.81 -23.02 7.09
C ASP A 69 5.10 -21.67 7.22
N GLU A 70 4.17 -21.57 8.16
CA GLU A 70 3.41 -20.33 8.37
C GLU A 70 4.29 -19.15 8.80
N GLY A 71 5.34 -19.40 9.55
CA GLY A 71 6.31 -18.38 9.95
C GLY A 71 7.01 -17.77 8.75
N ASP A 72 7.28 -18.53 7.71
CA ASP A 72 7.84 -18.03 6.46
C ASP A 72 6.78 -17.35 5.59
N LEU A 73 5.61 -17.97 5.43
CA LEU A 73 4.53 -17.46 4.58
C LEU A 73 4.09 -16.03 4.95
N PHE A 74 4.07 -15.73 6.24
CA PHE A 74 3.58 -14.46 6.77
C PHE A 74 4.66 -13.57 7.37
N SER A 75 5.93 -13.84 7.07
CA SER A 75 7.07 -13.08 7.58
C SER A 75 7.27 -11.69 6.97
N GLY A 76 6.46 -11.31 5.98
CA GLY A 76 6.64 -10.09 5.20
C GLY A 76 7.62 -10.23 4.02
N ARG A 77 8.06 -11.45 3.72
CA ARG A 77 8.83 -11.76 2.51
C ARG A 77 7.93 -11.63 1.27
N PHE A 78 8.53 -11.38 0.13
CA PHE A 78 7.86 -11.43 -1.17
C PHE A 78 8.32 -12.66 -1.95
N TRP A 79 7.44 -13.13 -2.83
CA TRP A 79 7.62 -14.36 -3.58
C TRP A 79 7.52 -14.09 -5.08
N THR A 80 8.31 -14.78 -5.88
CA THR A 80 8.06 -14.82 -7.32
C THR A 80 6.76 -15.60 -7.59
N GLY A 81 6.13 -15.40 -8.75
CA GLY A 81 4.92 -16.14 -9.12
C GLY A 81 5.08 -17.65 -8.99
N ARG A 82 6.24 -18.21 -9.43
CA ARG A 82 6.52 -19.66 -9.30
C ARG A 82 6.63 -20.13 -7.84
N GLN A 83 7.19 -19.29 -6.98
CA GLN A 83 7.26 -19.61 -5.54
C GLN A 83 5.87 -19.52 -4.91
N ALA A 84 5.12 -18.46 -5.23
CA ALA A 84 3.77 -18.27 -4.72
C ALA A 84 2.81 -19.40 -5.11
N GLU A 85 2.95 -19.94 -6.34
CA GLU A 85 2.20 -21.12 -6.80
C GLU A 85 2.56 -22.37 -6.00
N LYS A 86 3.86 -22.65 -5.81
CA LYS A 86 4.33 -23.78 -4.99
C LYS A 86 3.88 -23.69 -3.53
N LEU A 87 3.81 -22.49 -2.99
CA LEU A 87 3.34 -22.20 -1.63
C LEU A 87 1.81 -22.17 -1.53
N GLY A 88 1.10 -22.34 -2.64
CA GLY A 88 -0.36 -22.31 -2.67
C GLY A 88 -0.98 -20.93 -2.44
N LEU A 89 -0.18 -19.87 -2.52
CA LEU A 89 -0.65 -18.49 -2.39
C LEU A 89 -1.45 -18.03 -3.60
N ILE A 90 -1.12 -18.55 -4.79
CA ILE A 90 -1.86 -18.34 -6.05
C ILE A 90 -2.22 -19.70 -6.65
N ASP A 91 -3.17 -19.71 -7.59
CA ASP A 91 -3.65 -20.95 -8.21
C ASP A 91 -2.83 -21.33 -9.45
N GLN A 92 -2.38 -20.34 -10.22
CA GLN A 92 -1.58 -20.56 -11.43
C GLN A 92 -0.91 -19.27 -11.90
N ILE A 93 0.06 -19.42 -12.81
CA ILE A 93 0.69 -18.33 -13.55
C ILE A 93 0.11 -18.32 -14.95
N GLY A 94 -0.27 -17.13 -15.47
CA GLY A 94 -0.79 -17.00 -16.82
C GLY A 94 -1.20 -15.57 -17.13
N LEU A 95 -1.50 -15.31 -18.40
CA LEU A 95 -2.14 -14.07 -18.82
C LEU A 95 -3.62 -14.11 -18.45
N LEU A 96 -4.16 -13.00 -17.99
CA LEU A 96 -5.56 -12.91 -17.53
C LEU A 96 -6.54 -13.44 -18.58
N HIS A 97 -6.36 -13.03 -19.84
CA HIS A 97 -7.25 -13.43 -20.95
C HIS A 97 -7.21 -14.94 -21.18
N ASP A 98 -6.02 -15.53 -21.28
CA ASP A 98 -5.83 -16.95 -21.53
C ASP A 98 -6.43 -17.81 -20.42
N VAL A 99 -6.22 -17.39 -19.17
CA VAL A 99 -6.78 -18.06 -17.99
C VAL A 99 -8.30 -18.00 -17.99
N LEU A 100 -8.87 -16.87 -18.35
CA LEU A 100 -10.33 -16.69 -18.40
C LEU A 100 -10.94 -17.46 -19.57
N GLU A 101 -10.31 -17.45 -20.73
CA GLU A 101 -10.75 -18.28 -21.88
C GLU A 101 -10.71 -19.76 -21.55
N ALA A 102 -9.63 -20.25 -20.93
CA ALA A 102 -9.51 -21.64 -20.52
C ALA A 102 -10.57 -22.04 -19.49
N ARG A 103 -10.98 -21.12 -18.61
CA ARG A 103 -11.93 -21.39 -17.52
C ARG A 103 -13.39 -21.21 -17.92
N PHE A 104 -13.70 -20.23 -18.76
CA PHE A 104 -15.07 -19.81 -19.08
C PHE A 104 -15.41 -19.94 -20.57
N GLY A 105 -14.46 -20.36 -21.40
CA GLY A 105 -14.63 -20.49 -22.85
C GLY A 105 -14.26 -19.24 -23.63
N LYS A 106 -14.12 -19.40 -24.94
CA LYS A 106 -13.65 -18.33 -25.86
C LYS A 106 -14.57 -17.11 -25.96
N GLU A 107 -15.84 -17.27 -25.60
CA GLU A 107 -16.84 -16.20 -25.62
C GLU A 107 -16.85 -15.32 -24.35
N VAL A 108 -15.85 -15.51 -23.45
CA VAL A 108 -15.76 -14.72 -22.21
C VAL A 108 -15.58 -13.24 -22.51
N LYS A 109 -16.44 -12.41 -21.93
CA LYS A 109 -16.39 -10.95 -22.07
C LYS A 109 -15.93 -10.32 -20.77
N LEU A 110 -14.86 -9.55 -20.84
CA LEU A 110 -14.37 -8.73 -19.72
C LEU A 110 -15.12 -7.40 -19.70
N ILE A 111 -15.91 -7.19 -18.66
CA ILE A 111 -16.61 -5.93 -18.42
C ILE A 111 -15.80 -5.11 -17.43
N THR A 112 -15.22 -4.03 -17.89
CA THR A 112 -14.51 -3.09 -16.99
C THR A 112 -15.52 -2.21 -16.28
N VAL A 113 -15.62 -2.38 -14.94
CA VAL A 113 -16.42 -1.51 -14.09
C VAL A 113 -15.53 -0.34 -13.64
N ALA A 114 -15.60 0.76 -14.37
CA ALA A 114 -14.94 2.00 -14.00
C ALA A 114 -15.90 2.90 -13.21
N GLN A 115 -15.43 3.48 -12.11
CA GLN A 115 -16.18 4.51 -11.43
C GLN A 115 -16.27 5.73 -12.35
N LYS A 116 -17.47 6.11 -12.77
CA LYS A 116 -17.68 7.35 -13.51
C LYS A 116 -17.28 8.50 -12.60
N ARG A 117 -16.17 9.16 -12.87
CA ARG A 117 -15.87 10.46 -12.28
C ARG A 117 -16.99 11.39 -12.72
N GLY A 118 -17.82 11.84 -11.79
CA GLY A 118 -18.86 12.80 -12.07
C GLY A 118 -18.24 14.02 -12.74
N LEU A 119 -18.67 14.32 -13.94
CA LEU A 119 -18.36 15.57 -14.59
C LEU A 119 -19.17 16.64 -13.85
N LEU A 120 -18.64 17.16 -12.75
CA LEU A 120 -19.16 18.39 -12.17
C LEU A 120 -18.65 19.55 -13.06
N PRO A 121 -19.53 20.26 -13.78
CA PRO A 121 -19.13 21.30 -14.72
C PRO A 121 -18.79 22.63 -14.05
N PHE A 122 -18.52 22.68 -12.75
CA PHE A 122 -18.26 23.95 -12.07
C PHE A 122 -17.07 23.92 -11.12
N GLY A 123 -16.00 24.62 -11.53
CA GLY A 123 -15.12 25.43 -10.71
C GLY A 123 -14.06 24.72 -9.87
N THR A 124 -12.81 25.04 -10.10
CA THR A 124 -11.55 24.84 -9.36
C THR A 124 -10.72 23.60 -9.65
N GLY A 125 -11.30 22.49 -10.11
CA GLY A 125 -10.52 21.26 -10.38
C GLY A 125 -9.76 21.21 -11.73
N MET A 126 -9.95 22.17 -12.64
CA MET A 126 -9.29 22.12 -13.96
C MET A 126 -7.80 22.48 -13.91
N ALA A 127 -7.39 23.31 -12.98
CA ALA A 127 -5.98 23.68 -12.84
C ALA A 127 -5.17 22.57 -12.17
N GLU A 128 -5.70 21.94 -11.12
CA GLU A 128 -5.04 20.83 -10.42
C GLU A 128 -4.90 19.59 -11.31
N SER A 129 -5.95 19.24 -12.05
CA SER A 129 -5.89 18.03 -12.93
C SER A 129 -4.97 18.19 -14.15
N ALA A 130 -4.70 19.42 -14.60
CA ALA A 130 -3.73 19.70 -15.66
C ALA A 130 -2.30 19.61 -15.12
N THR A 131 -2.07 20.14 -13.92
CA THR A 131 -0.76 20.10 -13.26
C THR A 131 -0.36 18.69 -12.89
N ASP A 132 -1.28 17.90 -12.34
CA ASP A 132 -1.05 16.48 -11.99
C ASP A 132 -0.70 15.66 -13.23
N ARG A 133 -1.40 15.84 -14.34
CA ARG A 133 -1.07 15.14 -15.60
C ARG A 133 0.29 15.53 -16.19
N VAL A 134 0.73 16.75 -15.99
CA VAL A 134 2.07 17.19 -16.42
C VAL A 134 3.12 16.60 -15.51
N ILE A 135 2.91 16.59 -14.21
CA ILE A 135 3.81 15.96 -13.21
C ILE A 135 3.91 14.47 -13.46
N ASP A 136 2.82 13.75 -13.59
CA ASP A 136 2.78 12.31 -13.88
C ASP A 136 3.53 11.96 -15.19
N ARG A 137 3.41 12.80 -16.23
CA ARG A 137 4.14 12.61 -17.50
C ARG A 137 5.64 12.89 -17.37
N LEU A 138 6.03 13.86 -16.55
CA LEU A 138 7.44 14.16 -16.30
C LEU A 138 8.08 13.07 -15.44
N GLU A 139 7.39 12.58 -14.42
CA GLU A 139 7.84 11.47 -13.59
C GLU A 139 7.96 10.16 -14.41
N ALA A 140 6.96 9.85 -15.23
CA ALA A 140 7.04 8.71 -16.13
C ALA A 140 8.24 8.80 -17.08
N ARG A 141 8.48 9.96 -17.71
CA ARG A 141 9.65 10.17 -18.56
C ARG A 141 10.97 10.01 -17.82
N SER A 142 11.08 10.53 -16.60
CA SER A 142 12.29 10.40 -15.78
C SER A 142 12.58 8.94 -15.39
N LEU A 143 11.55 8.15 -15.15
CA LEU A 143 11.68 6.71 -14.90
C LEU A 143 12.14 5.94 -16.14
N TRP A 144 11.58 6.23 -17.32
CA TRP A 144 11.99 5.59 -18.58
C TRP A 144 13.44 5.90 -18.96
N GLN A 145 13.89 7.15 -18.76
CA GLN A 145 15.29 7.53 -18.98
C GLN A 145 16.27 6.84 -18.02
N ARG A 146 15.84 6.51 -16.80
CA ARG A 146 16.65 5.73 -15.84
C ARG A 146 16.76 4.26 -16.18
N CYS A 147 15.79 3.71 -16.91
CA CYS A 147 15.78 2.33 -17.36
C CYS A 147 16.44 2.12 -18.72
N GLY A 148 17.00 3.16 -19.35
CA GLY A 148 17.76 3.05 -20.60
C GLY A 148 16.92 2.71 -21.84
N LEU A 149 15.63 3.06 -21.85
CA LEU A 149 14.69 2.94 -22.98
C LEU A 149 14.30 4.31 -23.51
#